data_c923eff8ac88ce7b09e2bebdd93a5384
#
_entry.id   c923eff8ac88ce7b09e2bebdd93a5384
#
_cell.length_a   1.000
_cell.length_b   1.000
_cell.length_c   1.000
_cell.angle_alpha   90.00
_cell.angle_beta   90.00
_cell.angle_gamma   90.00
#
_symmetry.space_group_name_H-M   'P 1'
#
loop_
_entity.id
_entity.type
_entity.pdbx_description
1 polymer ?
#
loop_
_entity_poly.entity_id
_entity_poly.type
_entity_poly.pdbx_seq_one_letter_code
_entity_poly.pdbx_strand_id
1 'polypeptide(L)'
;MFDASSLGEDPDRIVAALKEAIRAGAAPADLGQSLAYAAALRVARFGNANEHADWETAHHVFTYANAVHQMLTRIGTANIDTHLTAVRGVLHGAMALYLARYLNVPPARIPGDGGEQLDDLPADPETIGAALLNAFDRQRQVDLAARLVARHLTLGHSPQPLIATLAHAVLREDAGFHAYQMLEAGVRQFGAWGDTDEGRHILIAVARYLAAHSPTERASLQTADTARHLMRGTELHEEAGSAARRQSKSALGIREVRCPLSP
;
A
#
# COMPACT_ATOMS: atom_id res chain seq x y z
N MET A 1 21.27 15.45 -4.10
CA MET A 1 19.97 14.74 -4.25
C MET A 1 19.00 15.68 -4.93
N PHE A 2 18.33 15.23 -5.96
CA PHE A 2 17.31 16.02 -6.66
C PHE A 2 16.09 16.17 -5.72
N ASP A 3 15.69 17.41 -5.45
CA ASP A 3 14.52 17.67 -4.59
C ASP A 3 13.23 17.30 -5.34
N ALA A 4 12.60 16.22 -4.91
CA ALA A 4 11.34 15.74 -5.48
C ALA A 4 10.17 16.73 -5.28
N SER A 5 10.27 17.66 -4.32
CA SER A 5 9.29 18.74 -4.15
C SER A 5 9.33 19.75 -5.28
N SER A 6 10.45 19.80 -6.04
CA SER A 6 10.63 20.64 -7.22
C SER A 6 9.92 20.14 -8.48
N LEU A 7 9.26 18.96 -8.43
CA LEU A 7 8.34 18.50 -9.49
C LEU A 7 7.03 19.31 -9.42
N GLY A 8 7.20 20.63 -9.52
CA GLY A 8 6.18 21.65 -9.41
C GLY A 8 5.23 21.70 -10.61
N GLU A 9 4.56 22.84 -10.74
CA GLU A 9 3.50 23.08 -11.73
C GLU A 9 4.01 23.44 -13.14
N ASP A 10 5.33 23.59 -13.30
CA ASP A 10 5.95 24.06 -14.56
C ASP A 10 6.83 22.95 -15.18
N PRO A 11 6.45 22.38 -16.34
CA PRO A 11 7.18 21.29 -16.96
C PRO A 11 8.58 21.70 -17.44
N ASP A 12 8.77 22.96 -17.85
CA ASP A 12 10.08 23.45 -18.31
C ASP A 12 11.07 23.53 -17.14
N ARG A 13 10.59 23.93 -15.96
CA ARG A 13 11.40 23.92 -14.73
C ARG A 13 11.80 22.50 -14.31
N ILE A 14 10.89 21.53 -14.43
CA ILE A 14 11.18 20.13 -14.15
C ILE A 14 12.30 19.63 -15.06
N VAL A 15 12.17 19.86 -16.36
CA VAL A 15 13.20 19.45 -17.34
C VAL A 15 14.52 20.17 -17.10
N ALA A 16 14.50 21.47 -16.78
CA ALA A 16 15.69 22.24 -16.47
C ALA A 16 16.41 21.70 -15.21
N ALA A 17 15.67 21.38 -14.15
CA ALA A 17 16.23 20.81 -12.92
C ALA A 17 16.85 19.43 -13.14
N LEU A 18 16.21 18.56 -13.92
CA LEU A 18 16.77 17.25 -14.29
C LEU A 18 18.05 17.41 -15.13
N LYS A 19 18.07 18.31 -16.10
CA LYS A 19 19.28 18.62 -16.90
C LYS A 19 20.40 19.14 -16.02
N GLU A 20 20.11 20.01 -15.06
CA GLU A 20 21.12 20.55 -14.15
C GLU A 20 21.67 19.47 -13.23
N ALA A 21 20.84 18.60 -12.69
CA ALA A 21 21.29 17.46 -11.88
C ALA A 21 22.22 16.54 -12.69
N ILE A 22 21.89 16.26 -13.96
CA ILE A 22 22.75 15.47 -14.86
C ILE A 22 24.09 16.19 -15.10
N ARG A 23 24.10 17.50 -15.36
CA ARG A 23 25.31 18.28 -15.52
C ARG A 23 26.19 18.34 -14.28
N ALA A 24 25.54 18.36 -13.11
CA ALA A 24 26.20 18.29 -11.81
C ALA A 24 26.75 16.89 -11.48
N GLY A 25 26.56 15.90 -12.36
CA GLY A 25 27.10 14.55 -12.20
C GLY A 25 26.23 13.61 -11.37
N ALA A 26 24.93 13.91 -11.22
CA ALA A 26 24.01 12.97 -10.56
C ALA A 26 24.00 11.62 -11.29
N ALA A 27 24.12 10.52 -10.53
CA ALA A 27 24.03 9.20 -11.13
C ALA A 27 22.61 8.96 -11.68
N PRO A 28 22.47 8.30 -12.84
CA PRO A 28 21.16 8.01 -13.41
C PRO A 28 20.21 7.25 -12.44
N ALA A 29 20.76 6.35 -11.64
CA ALA A 29 20.00 5.63 -10.61
C ALA A 29 19.41 6.58 -9.54
N ASP A 30 20.15 7.61 -9.11
CA ASP A 30 19.69 8.59 -8.14
C ASP A 30 18.53 9.43 -8.68
N LEU A 31 18.57 9.74 -9.98
CA LEU A 31 17.46 10.43 -10.65
C LEU A 31 16.21 9.54 -10.70
N GLY A 32 16.38 8.24 -10.99
CA GLY A 32 15.31 7.26 -10.96
C GLY A 32 14.72 7.07 -9.56
N GLN A 33 15.57 7.03 -8.54
CA GLN A 33 15.16 6.93 -7.13
C GLN A 33 14.35 8.15 -6.69
N SER A 34 14.84 9.35 -7.03
CA SER A 34 14.15 10.61 -6.72
C SER A 34 12.79 10.71 -7.43
N LEU A 35 12.70 10.27 -8.69
CA LEU A 35 11.44 10.19 -9.42
C LEU A 35 10.45 9.22 -8.75
N ALA A 36 10.93 8.03 -8.35
CA ALA A 36 10.10 7.04 -7.69
C ALA A 36 9.56 7.57 -6.34
N TYR A 37 10.39 8.28 -5.58
CA TYR A 37 9.94 8.94 -4.36
C TYR A 37 8.88 10.01 -4.63
N ALA A 38 9.09 10.88 -5.61
CA ALA A 38 8.11 11.92 -5.96
C ALA A 38 6.74 11.32 -6.36
N ALA A 39 6.77 10.19 -7.07
CA ALA A 39 5.56 9.48 -7.44
C ALA A 39 4.89 8.81 -6.22
N ALA A 40 5.67 8.19 -5.33
CA ALA A 40 5.17 7.65 -4.07
C ALA A 40 4.55 8.74 -3.18
N LEU A 41 5.22 9.89 -3.06
CA LEU A 41 4.74 11.05 -2.30
C LEU A 41 3.39 11.55 -2.82
N ARG A 42 3.16 11.51 -4.14
CA ARG A 42 1.85 11.81 -4.71
C ARG A 42 0.79 10.84 -4.22
N VAL A 43 1.05 9.54 -4.23
CA VAL A 43 0.12 8.52 -3.71
C VAL A 43 -0.10 8.71 -2.20
N ALA A 44 0.97 8.96 -1.43
CA ALA A 44 0.88 9.23 0.01
C ALA A 44 -0.01 10.43 0.36
N ARG A 45 -0.12 11.39 -0.56
CA ARG A 45 -0.94 12.61 -0.42
C ARG A 45 -2.23 12.58 -1.22
N PHE A 46 -2.61 11.42 -1.76
CA PHE A 46 -3.81 11.29 -2.58
C PHE A 46 -5.07 11.41 -1.73
N GLY A 47 -6.04 12.22 -2.20
CA GLY A 47 -7.25 12.53 -1.44
C GLY A 47 -8.27 11.37 -1.48
N ASN A 48 -9.02 11.20 -0.39
CA ASN A 48 -10.04 10.15 -0.26
C ASN A 48 -11.27 10.37 -1.17
N ALA A 49 -11.44 11.58 -1.70
CA ALA A 49 -12.54 11.91 -2.62
C ALA A 49 -12.28 11.43 -4.06
N ASN A 50 -11.04 11.01 -4.36
CA ASN A 50 -10.68 10.54 -5.69
C ASN A 50 -11.34 9.20 -6.00
N GLU A 51 -11.71 9.02 -7.26
CA GLU A 51 -12.32 7.79 -7.75
C GLU A 51 -11.27 6.67 -7.94
N HIS A 52 -11.73 5.45 -8.09
CA HIS A 52 -10.87 4.28 -8.29
C HIS A 52 -9.89 4.47 -9.48
N ALA A 53 -10.35 4.99 -10.61
CA ALA A 53 -9.52 5.24 -11.78
C ALA A 53 -8.39 6.27 -11.53
N ASP A 54 -8.62 7.24 -10.65
CA ASP A 54 -7.63 8.22 -10.27
C ASP A 54 -6.49 7.58 -9.47
N TRP A 55 -6.83 6.68 -8.54
CA TRP A 55 -5.86 5.90 -7.77
C TRP A 55 -4.99 5.03 -8.69
N GLU A 56 -5.61 4.40 -9.71
CA GLU A 56 -4.88 3.61 -10.70
C GLU A 56 -3.89 4.46 -11.50
N THR A 57 -4.29 5.67 -11.88
CA THR A 57 -3.39 6.60 -12.58
C THR A 57 -2.16 6.95 -11.73
N ALA A 58 -2.36 7.30 -10.45
CA ALA A 58 -1.25 7.60 -9.55
C ALA A 58 -0.36 6.37 -9.29
N HIS A 59 -0.95 5.21 -9.13
CA HIS A 59 -0.28 3.91 -9.00
C HIS A 59 0.63 3.62 -10.21
N HIS A 60 0.11 3.77 -11.44
CA HIS A 60 0.89 3.51 -12.65
C HIS A 60 2.13 4.42 -12.76
N VAL A 61 2.02 5.68 -12.37
CA VAL A 61 3.18 6.59 -12.35
C VAL A 61 4.22 6.11 -11.35
N PHE A 62 3.81 5.66 -10.15
CA PHE A 62 4.73 5.16 -9.14
C PHE A 62 5.41 3.85 -9.56
N THR A 63 4.65 2.88 -10.06
CA THR A 63 5.20 1.59 -10.49
C THR A 63 6.10 1.72 -11.72
N TYR A 64 5.76 2.63 -12.64
CA TYR A 64 6.64 3.00 -13.75
C TYR A 64 7.95 3.61 -13.25
N ALA A 65 7.89 4.57 -12.34
CA ALA A 65 9.08 5.22 -11.77
C ALA A 65 9.97 4.21 -11.01
N ASN A 66 9.37 3.28 -10.25
CA ASN A 66 10.09 2.16 -9.66
C ASN A 66 10.80 1.31 -10.71
N ALA A 67 10.12 0.95 -11.81
CA ALA A 67 10.72 0.16 -12.88
C ALA A 67 11.91 0.89 -13.53
N VAL A 68 11.79 2.20 -13.76
CA VAL A 68 12.90 3.04 -14.28
C VAL A 68 14.07 3.05 -13.31
N HIS A 69 13.85 3.26 -12.01
CA HIS A 69 14.89 3.20 -11.00
C HIS A 69 15.59 1.85 -10.98
N GLN A 70 14.83 0.74 -10.95
CA GLN A 70 15.41 -0.61 -10.97
C GLN A 70 16.20 -0.88 -12.25
N MET A 71 15.74 -0.40 -13.41
CA MET A 71 16.47 -0.51 -14.68
C MET A 71 17.79 0.25 -14.63
N LEU A 72 17.78 1.51 -14.19
CA LEU A 72 18.97 2.34 -14.08
C LEU A 72 20.00 1.75 -13.11
N THR A 73 19.55 1.19 -12.00
CA THR A 73 20.41 0.49 -11.04
C THR A 73 21.08 -0.74 -11.66
N ARG A 74 20.34 -1.54 -12.46
CA ARG A 74 20.86 -2.75 -13.12
C ARG A 74 21.82 -2.43 -14.27
N ILE A 75 21.61 -1.34 -15.01
CA ILE A 75 22.49 -0.91 -16.09
C ILE A 75 23.88 -0.56 -15.54
N GLY A 76 23.95 0.05 -14.34
CA GLY A 76 25.19 0.32 -13.63
C GLY A 76 26.22 1.06 -14.48
N THR A 77 27.33 0.39 -14.85
CA THR A 77 28.44 0.91 -15.64
C THR A 77 28.33 0.62 -17.14
N ALA A 78 27.12 0.38 -17.67
CA ALA A 78 26.91 0.19 -19.11
C ALA A 78 27.40 1.41 -19.91
N ASN A 79 27.47 1.24 -21.24
CA ASN A 79 27.94 2.32 -22.12
C ASN A 79 27.00 3.55 -22.06
N ILE A 80 27.56 4.71 -22.55
CA ILE A 80 26.85 5.99 -22.49
C ILE A 80 25.54 6.00 -23.27
N ASP A 81 25.43 5.28 -24.39
CA ASP A 81 24.20 5.25 -25.20
C ASP A 81 23.06 4.54 -24.46
N THR A 82 23.40 3.47 -23.73
CA THR A 82 22.43 2.76 -22.87
C THR A 82 21.95 3.67 -21.74
N HIS A 83 22.85 4.41 -21.09
CA HIS A 83 22.48 5.38 -20.05
C HIS A 83 21.60 6.50 -20.60
N LEU A 84 21.94 7.10 -21.74
CA LEU A 84 21.13 8.15 -22.35
C LEU A 84 19.73 7.66 -22.72
N THR A 85 19.62 6.42 -23.21
CA THR A 85 18.33 5.82 -23.50
C THR A 85 17.51 5.60 -22.23
N ALA A 86 18.13 5.10 -21.16
CA ALA A 86 17.45 4.84 -19.88
C ALA A 86 17.04 6.14 -19.17
N VAL A 87 17.83 7.21 -19.25
CA VAL A 87 17.49 8.53 -18.68
C VAL A 87 16.23 9.14 -19.34
N ARG A 88 15.91 8.79 -20.59
CA ARG A 88 14.62 9.16 -21.19
C ARG A 88 13.44 8.64 -20.37
N GLY A 89 13.58 7.47 -19.74
CA GLY A 89 12.58 6.94 -18.82
C GLY A 89 12.31 7.88 -17.63
N VAL A 90 13.35 8.53 -17.10
CA VAL A 90 13.20 9.53 -16.03
C VAL A 90 12.40 10.75 -16.53
N LEU A 91 12.70 11.25 -17.71
CA LEU A 91 11.99 12.40 -18.30
C LEU A 91 10.51 12.06 -18.57
N HIS A 92 10.24 10.86 -19.12
CA HIS A 92 8.86 10.40 -19.35
C HIS A 92 8.09 10.26 -18.04
N GLY A 93 8.71 9.67 -17.01
CA GLY A 93 8.07 9.54 -15.69
C GLY A 93 7.81 10.88 -15.01
N ALA A 94 8.75 11.83 -15.14
CA ALA A 94 8.56 13.19 -14.62
C ALA A 94 7.40 13.91 -15.32
N MET A 95 7.23 13.73 -16.63
CA MET A 95 6.08 14.28 -17.36
C MET A 95 4.78 13.57 -17.00
N ALA A 96 4.78 12.26 -16.82
CA ALA A 96 3.59 11.54 -16.36
C ALA A 96 3.16 12.01 -14.96
N LEU A 97 4.13 12.22 -14.05
CA LEU A 97 3.86 12.76 -12.72
C LEU A 97 3.31 14.20 -12.79
N TYR A 98 3.86 15.04 -13.66
CA TYR A 98 3.36 16.39 -13.91
C TYR A 98 1.93 16.37 -14.43
N LEU A 99 1.62 15.51 -15.40
CA LEU A 99 0.27 15.40 -15.98
C LEU A 99 -0.77 14.90 -14.95
N ALA A 100 -0.36 14.03 -14.02
CA ALA A 100 -1.22 13.53 -12.96
C ALA A 100 -1.47 14.55 -11.81
N ARG A 101 -0.86 15.75 -11.84
CA ARG A 101 -0.96 16.71 -10.72
C ARG A 101 -2.38 17.18 -10.41
N TYR A 102 -3.25 17.23 -11.42
CA TYR A 102 -4.64 17.67 -11.26
C TYR A 102 -5.53 16.69 -10.49
N LEU A 103 -5.10 15.43 -10.39
CA LEU A 103 -5.84 14.39 -9.68
C LEU A 103 -5.73 14.52 -8.15
N ASN A 104 -4.81 15.33 -7.64
CA ASN A 104 -4.51 15.44 -6.21
C ASN A 104 -4.81 16.85 -5.68
N VAL A 105 -6.08 17.29 -5.76
CA VAL A 105 -6.52 18.62 -5.35
C VAL A 105 -7.76 18.53 -4.45
N PRO A 106 -7.68 18.95 -3.19
CA PRO A 106 -6.47 19.31 -2.44
C PRO A 106 -5.67 18.05 -2.03
N PRO A 107 -4.34 18.16 -1.92
CA PRO A 107 -3.54 17.04 -1.45
C PRO A 107 -3.80 16.75 0.02
N ALA A 108 -3.90 15.46 0.38
CA ALA A 108 -4.00 15.03 1.77
C ALA A 108 -2.71 15.37 2.54
N ARG A 109 -2.83 15.56 3.84
CA ARG A 109 -1.67 15.65 4.73
C ARG A 109 -1.06 14.26 4.93
N ILE A 110 0.25 14.21 5.11
CA ILE A 110 0.94 12.98 5.48
C ILE A 110 0.90 12.88 7.01
N PRO A 111 0.38 11.77 7.56
CA PRO A 111 0.32 11.59 9.00
C PRO A 111 1.72 11.56 9.63
N GLY A 112 1.87 12.22 10.77
CA GLY A 112 3.12 12.36 11.51
C GLY A 112 4.04 13.48 11.02
N ASP A 113 3.76 14.07 9.85
CA ASP A 113 4.51 15.23 9.39
C ASP A 113 4.09 16.51 10.13
N GLY A 114 5.03 17.47 10.22
CA GLY A 114 4.76 18.76 10.86
C GLY A 114 4.43 18.69 12.35
N GLY A 115 4.82 17.59 13.04
CA GLY A 115 4.59 17.42 14.48
C GLY A 115 3.18 16.94 14.84
N GLU A 116 2.44 16.37 13.89
CA GLU A 116 1.16 15.73 14.18
C GLU A 116 1.34 14.63 15.23
N GLN A 117 0.55 14.72 16.31
CA GLN A 117 0.53 13.69 17.34
C GLN A 117 -0.38 12.53 16.92
N LEU A 118 0.09 11.30 17.11
CA LEU A 118 -0.64 10.07 16.77
C LEU A 118 -0.94 9.23 18.04
N ASP A 119 -0.99 9.88 19.21
CA ASP A 119 -1.10 9.22 20.52
C ASP A 119 -2.49 8.65 20.81
N ASP A 120 -3.48 9.00 20.00
CA ASP A 120 -4.80 8.38 19.99
C ASP A 120 -4.81 6.96 19.40
N LEU A 121 -3.69 6.54 18.78
CA LEU A 121 -3.51 5.23 18.18
C LEU A 121 -2.72 4.28 19.12
N PRO A 122 -2.87 2.95 18.96
CA PRO A 122 -2.08 1.99 19.71
C PRO A 122 -0.57 2.25 19.59
N ALA A 123 0.18 1.87 20.63
CA ALA A 123 1.64 1.97 20.61
C ALA A 123 2.35 0.62 20.40
N ASP A 124 1.67 -0.48 20.72
CA ASP A 124 2.22 -1.81 20.56
C ASP A 124 2.17 -2.27 19.09
N PRO A 125 3.29 -2.81 18.52
CA PRO A 125 3.37 -3.16 17.11
C PRO A 125 2.39 -4.25 16.68
N GLU A 126 2.08 -5.22 17.53
CA GLU A 126 1.10 -6.28 17.22
C GLU A 126 -0.32 -5.70 17.18
N THR A 127 -0.65 -4.84 18.12
CA THR A 127 -1.92 -4.13 18.18
C THR A 127 -2.10 -3.19 16.98
N ILE A 128 -1.03 -2.48 16.57
CA ILE A 128 -1.04 -1.66 15.35
C ILE A 128 -1.29 -2.53 14.12
N GLY A 129 -0.61 -3.67 14.01
CA GLY A 129 -0.80 -4.61 12.90
C GLY A 129 -2.23 -5.14 12.81
N ALA A 130 -2.82 -5.54 13.95
CA ALA A 130 -4.21 -5.96 14.03
C ALA A 130 -5.18 -4.83 13.66
N ALA A 131 -4.96 -3.61 14.15
CA ALA A 131 -5.75 -2.44 13.81
C ALA A 131 -5.67 -2.10 12.31
N LEU A 132 -4.49 -2.25 11.70
CA LEU A 132 -4.30 -2.05 10.27
C LEU A 132 -5.08 -3.07 9.43
N LEU A 133 -5.06 -4.35 9.80
CA LEU A 133 -5.88 -5.38 9.14
C LEU A 133 -7.38 -5.11 9.30
N ASN A 134 -7.81 -4.66 10.48
CA ASN A 134 -9.20 -4.23 10.70
C ASN A 134 -9.59 -2.99 9.88
N ALA A 135 -8.65 -2.09 9.62
CA ALA A 135 -8.90 -0.95 8.73
C ALA A 135 -9.15 -1.43 7.29
N PHE A 136 -8.38 -2.39 6.79
CA PHE A 136 -8.59 -2.99 5.47
C PHE A 136 -9.89 -3.83 5.37
N ASP A 137 -10.48 -4.23 6.49
CA ASP A 137 -11.78 -4.92 6.52
C ASP A 137 -12.98 -3.95 6.41
N ARG A 138 -12.72 -2.64 6.32
CA ARG A 138 -13.73 -1.60 6.25
C ARG A 138 -13.45 -0.68 5.07
N GLN A 139 -14.50 -0.36 4.32
CA GLN A 139 -14.35 0.59 3.21
C GLN A 139 -13.91 1.99 3.67
N ARG A 140 -13.14 2.68 2.83
CA ARG A 140 -12.74 4.08 2.99
C ARG A 140 -11.90 4.41 4.22
N GLN A 141 -11.14 3.45 4.75
CA GLN A 141 -10.27 3.68 5.90
C GLN A 141 -8.84 4.13 5.51
N VAL A 142 -8.72 4.85 4.40
CA VAL A 142 -7.44 5.27 3.80
C VAL A 142 -6.58 6.08 4.78
N ASP A 143 -7.19 7.06 5.46
CA ASP A 143 -6.47 7.91 6.42
C ASP A 143 -6.09 7.16 7.70
N LEU A 144 -6.96 6.28 8.18
CA LEU A 144 -6.65 5.45 9.34
C LEU A 144 -5.48 4.50 9.05
N ALA A 145 -5.49 3.84 7.89
CA ALA A 145 -4.39 2.98 7.47
C ALA A 145 -3.06 3.76 7.38
N ALA A 146 -3.08 4.95 6.79
CA ALA A 146 -1.93 5.84 6.73
C ALA A 146 -1.40 6.23 8.11
N ARG A 147 -2.28 6.61 9.04
CA ARG A 147 -1.93 7.00 10.42
C ARG A 147 -1.34 5.84 11.22
N LEU A 148 -1.88 4.63 11.05
CA LEU A 148 -1.35 3.42 11.72
C LEU A 148 0.07 3.08 11.23
N VAL A 149 0.33 3.19 9.92
CA VAL A 149 1.67 3.00 9.36
C VAL A 149 2.63 4.08 9.88
N ALA A 150 2.21 5.35 9.86
CA ALA A 150 2.99 6.46 10.39
C ALA A 150 3.31 6.24 11.89
N ARG A 151 2.32 5.84 12.70
CA ARG A 151 2.49 5.56 14.14
C ARG A 151 3.53 4.47 14.37
N HIS A 152 3.42 3.34 13.65
CA HIS A 152 4.36 2.22 13.76
C HIS A 152 5.81 2.68 13.54
N LEU A 153 6.04 3.42 12.46
CA LEU A 153 7.40 3.85 12.08
C LEU A 153 7.92 4.99 12.97
N THR A 154 7.07 5.94 13.35
CA THR A 154 7.46 7.06 14.26
C THR A 154 7.85 6.57 15.65
N LEU A 155 7.27 5.47 16.12
CA LEU A 155 7.67 4.82 17.37
C LEU A 155 8.99 4.04 17.27
N GLY A 156 9.61 3.98 16.09
CA GLY A 156 10.86 3.24 15.85
C GLY A 156 10.69 1.72 15.82
N HIS A 157 9.48 1.22 15.60
CA HIS A 157 9.27 -0.22 15.45
C HIS A 157 9.87 -0.74 14.14
N SER A 158 10.33 -2.00 14.17
CA SER A 158 10.86 -2.68 12.99
C SER A 158 9.87 -2.64 11.82
N PRO A 159 10.29 -2.23 10.61
CA PRO A 159 9.42 -2.18 9.45
C PRO A 159 9.02 -3.57 8.90
N GLN A 160 9.78 -4.62 9.19
CA GLN A 160 9.54 -5.96 8.64
C GLN A 160 8.17 -6.55 9.03
N PRO A 161 7.72 -6.51 10.32
CA PRO A 161 6.37 -6.95 10.69
C PRO A 161 5.28 -6.12 10.01
N LEU A 162 5.49 -4.81 9.83
CA LEU A 162 4.56 -3.94 9.13
C LEU A 162 4.43 -4.33 7.65
N ILE A 163 5.55 -4.55 6.97
CA ILE A 163 5.58 -5.01 5.57
C ILE A 163 4.89 -6.37 5.45
N ALA A 164 5.14 -7.29 6.39
CA ALA A 164 4.45 -8.58 6.42
C ALA A 164 2.93 -8.42 6.59
N THR A 165 2.48 -7.48 7.42
CA THR A 165 1.07 -7.16 7.60
C THR A 165 0.43 -6.62 6.31
N LEU A 166 1.12 -5.71 5.60
CA LEU A 166 0.66 -5.19 4.30
C LEU A 166 0.59 -6.30 3.25
N ALA A 167 1.59 -7.18 3.21
CA ALA A 167 1.59 -8.34 2.31
C ALA A 167 0.44 -9.30 2.64
N HIS A 168 0.21 -9.59 3.92
CA HIS A 168 -0.91 -10.40 4.35
C HIS A 168 -2.26 -9.77 3.96
N ALA A 169 -2.40 -8.45 4.08
CA ALA A 169 -3.60 -7.73 3.65
C ALA A 169 -3.89 -7.97 2.16
N VAL A 170 -2.87 -7.85 1.29
CA VAL A 170 -3.03 -8.12 -0.16
C VAL A 170 -3.46 -9.56 -0.42
N LEU A 171 -2.86 -10.53 0.28
CA LEU A 171 -3.15 -11.96 0.09
C LEU A 171 -4.55 -12.37 0.57
N ARG A 172 -5.21 -11.57 1.42
CA ARG A 172 -6.59 -11.82 1.87
C ARG A 172 -7.63 -11.36 0.86
N GLU A 173 -7.24 -10.47 -0.05
CA GLU A 173 -8.15 -9.84 -1.01
C GLU A 173 -8.16 -10.57 -2.35
N ASP A 174 -9.20 -10.37 -3.15
CA ASP A 174 -9.21 -10.72 -4.57
C ASP A 174 -8.40 -9.68 -5.33
N ALA A 175 -7.14 -9.54 -4.93
CA ALA A 175 -6.27 -8.49 -5.38
C ALA A 175 -5.87 -8.72 -6.84
N GLY A 176 -6.09 -7.71 -7.68
CA GLY A 176 -5.54 -7.65 -9.02
C GLY A 176 -4.02 -7.44 -8.99
N PHE A 177 -3.37 -7.59 -10.15
CA PHE A 177 -1.90 -7.44 -10.24
C PHE A 177 -1.41 -6.06 -9.80
N HIS A 178 -2.23 -5.02 -9.86
CA HIS A 178 -1.88 -3.66 -9.40
C HIS A 178 -1.56 -3.60 -7.91
N ALA A 179 -2.30 -4.32 -7.07
CA ALA A 179 -2.01 -4.36 -5.62
C ALA A 179 -0.66 -5.04 -5.34
N TYR A 180 -0.34 -6.12 -6.07
CA TYR A 180 0.98 -6.76 -5.97
C TYR A 180 2.09 -5.85 -6.46
N GLN A 181 1.89 -5.14 -7.58
CA GLN A 181 2.85 -4.17 -8.10
C GLN A 181 3.08 -3.01 -7.12
N MET A 182 2.00 -2.50 -6.50
CA MET A 182 2.10 -1.44 -5.49
C MET A 182 2.93 -1.88 -4.30
N LEU A 183 2.65 -3.07 -3.77
CA LEU A 183 3.39 -3.63 -2.63
C LEU A 183 4.86 -3.85 -2.99
N GLU A 184 5.13 -4.51 -4.13
CA GLU A 184 6.50 -4.79 -4.59
C GLU A 184 7.30 -3.50 -4.80
N ALA A 185 6.73 -2.52 -5.51
CA ALA A 185 7.37 -1.22 -5.73
C ALA A 185 7.64 -0.50 -4.40
N GLY A 186 6.68 -0.50 -3.49
CA GLY A 186 6.82 0.09 -2.16
C GLY A 186 7.93 -0.55 -1.35
N VAL A 187 7.98 -1.88 -1.29
CA VAL A 187 9.04 -2.60 -0.56
C VAL A 187 10.42 -2.37 -1.17
N ARG A 188 10.53 -2.36 -2.51
CA ARG A 188 11.79 -2.04 -3.21
C ARG A 188 12.27 -0.62 -2.91
N GLN A 189 11.37 0.35 -3.00
CA GLN A 189 11.72 1.74 -2.76
C GLN A 189 12.02 1.98 -1.28
N PHE A 190 11.26 1.39 -0.36
CA PHE A 190 11.60 1.42 1.06
C PHE A 190 13.00 0.84 1.32
N GLY A 191 13.36 -0.27 0.67
CA GLY A 191 14.70 -0.85 0.79
C GLY A 191 15.82 0.08 0.28
N ALA A 192 15.53 0.94 -0.70
CA ALA A 192 16.47 1.92 -1.23
C ALA A 192 16.61 3.18 -0.35
N TRP A 193 15.53 3.62 0.31
CA TRP A 193 15.51 4.79 1.16
C TRP A 193 15.81 4.49 2.64
N GLY A 194 15.51 3.26 3.08
CA GLY A 194 15.67 2.84 4.47
C GLY A 194 14.70 3.53 5.43
N ASP A 195 15.12 3.61 6.70
CA ASP A 195 14.36 4.25 7.78
C ASP A 195 14.57 5.78 7.76
N THR A 196 14.02 6.42 6.74
CA THR A 196 14.01 7.88 6.53
C THR A 196 12.58 8.37 6.40
N ASP A 197 12.39 9.67 6.35
CA ASP A 197 11.06 10.26 6.07
C ASP A 197 10.53 9.82 4.71
N GLU A 198 11.41 9.73 3.70
CA GLU A 198 11.06 9.22 2.38
C GLU A 198 10.58 7.77 2.43
N GLY A 199 11.29 6.91 3.17
CA GLY A 199 10.89 5.52 3.38
C GLY A 199 9.54 5.41 4.08
N ARG A 200 9.31 6.22 5.11
CA ARG A 200 8.02 6.31 5.80
C ARG A 200 6.89 6.69 4.84
N HIS A 201 7.09 7.74 4.03
CA HIS A 201 6.09 8.21 3.05
C HIS A 201 5.76 7.12 2.01
N ILE A 202 6.74 6.32 1.60
CA ILE A 202 6.55 5.21 0.66
C ILE A 202 5.64 4.14 1.25
N LEU A 203 5.87 3.70 2.50
CA LEU A 203 5.00 2.71 3.14
C LEU A 203 3.60 3.26 3.44
N ILE A 204 3.48 4.55 3.75
CA ILE A 204 2.19 5.25 3.86
C ILE A 204 1.45 5.21 2.50
N ALA A 205 2.15 5.46 1.39
CA ALA A 205 1.56 5.39 0.05
C ALA A 205 1.00 4.00 -0.25
N VAL A 206 1.75 2.94 0.08
CA VAL A 206 1.28 1.55 -0.06
C VAL A 206 0.01 1.31 0.74
N ALA A 207 0.00 1.67 2.02
CA ALA A 207 -1.16 1.45 2.89
C ALA A 207 -2.39 2.22 2.41
N ARG A 208 -2.23 3.47 1.96
CA ARG A 208 -3.33 4.28 1.40
C ARG A 208 -3.92 3.64 0.16
N TYR A 209 -3.07 3.21 -0.78
CA TYR A 209 -3.53 2.54 -1.99
C TYR A 209 -4.28 1.25 -1.66
N LEU A 210 -3.73 0.38 -0.82
CA LEU A 210 -4.38 -0.85 -0.42
C LEU A 210 -5.72 -0.60 0.29
N ALA A 211 -5.81 0.39 1.17
CA ALA A 211 -7.06 0.74 1.86
C ALA A 211 -8.12 1.33 0.93
N ALA A 212 -7.71 2.02 -0.16
CA ALA A 212 -8.63 2.52 -1.17
C ALA A 212 -9.28 1.40 -1.99
N HIS A 213 -8.61 0.21 -2.06
CA HIS A 213 -9.02 -0.94 -2.86
C HIS A 213 -9.51 -2.12 -2.01
N SER A 214 -9.69 -1.93 -0.70
CA SER A 214 -10.13 -2.96 0.25
C SER A 214 -11.39 -2.50 1.01
N PRO A 215 -12.21 -3.44 1.51
CA PRO A 215 -12.16 -4.87 1.22
C PRO A 215 -12.76 -5.22 -0.15
N THR A 216 -12.31 -6.34 -0.72
CA THR A 216 -12.93 -6.99 -1.87
C THR A 216 -13.97 -8.03 -1.40
N GLU A 217 -14.60 -8.73 -2.34
CA GLU A 217 -15.54 -9.82 -2.02
C GLU A 217 -14.85 -11.05 -1.41
N ARG A 218 -13.52 -11.19 -1.57
CA ARG A 218 -12.70 -12.32 -1.11
C ARG A 218 -13.22 -13.69 -1.59
N ALA A 219 -13.76 -13.73 -2.80
CA ALA A 219 -14.32 -14.92 -3.40
C ALA A 219 -13.27 -16.03 -3.57
N SER A 220 -12.01 -15.68 -3.80
CA SER A 220 -10.90 -16.62 -3.90
C SER A 220 -10.66 -17.37 -2.60
N LEU A 221 -10.73 -16.69 -1.44
CA LEU A 221 -10.62 -17.32 -0.12
C LEU A 221 -11.80 -18.25 0.15
N GLN A 222 -13.02 -17.81 -0.15
CA GLN A 222 -14.22 -18.63 0.01
C GLN A 222 -14.14 -19.91 -0.84
N THR A 223 -13.65 -19.77 -2.08
CA THR A 223 -13.44 -20.92 -2.99
C THR A 223 -12.39 -21.89 -2.43
N ALA A 224 -11.27 -21.37 -1.92
CA ALA A 224 -10.22 -22.18 -1.32
C ALA A 224 -10.70 -22.91 -0.05
N ASP A 225 -11.47 -22.24 0.80
CA ASP A 225 -12.05 -22.85 2.00
C ASP A 225 -13.07 -23.94 1.63
N THR A 226 -13.93 -23.68 0.67
CA THR A 226 -14.87 -24.68 0.13
C THR A 226 -14.14 -25.90 -0.41
N ALA A 227 -13.13 -25.71 -1.24
CA ALA A 227 -12.31 -26.80 -1.78
C ALA A 227 -11.63 -27.60 -0.66
N ARG A 228 -11.11 -26.95 0.36
CA ARG A 228 -10.47 -27.60 1.52
C ARG A 228 -11.47 -28.44 2.33
N HIS A 229 -12.70 -27.94 2.53
CA HIS A 229 -13.76 -28.70 3.20
C HIS A 229 -14.15 -29.93 2.39
N LEU A 230 -14.35 -29.80 1.09
CA LEU A 230 -14.65 -30.93 0.19
C LEU A 230 -13.54 -31.99 0.19
N MET A 231 -12.25 -31.59 0.15
CA MET A 231 -11.13 -32.51 0.21
C MET A 231 -11.04 -33.28 1.54
N ARG A 232 -11.55 -32.72 2.63
CA ARG A 232 -11.60 -33.36 3.93
C ARG A 232 -12.87 -34.23 4.15
N GLY A 233 -13.77 -34.27 3.16
CA GLY A 233 -15.01 -35.01 3.24
C GLY A 233 -16.03 -34.46 4.26
N THR A 234 -15.87 -33.18 4.65
CA THR A 234 -16.82 -32.48 5.52
C THR A 234 -17.98 -31.92 4.69
N GLU A 235 -19.21 -32.16 5.09
CA GLU A 235 -20.39 -31.61 4.41
C GLU A 235 -20.48 -30.11 4.63
N LEU A 236 -20.61 -29.33 3.55
CA LEU A 236 -20.65 -27.87 3.54
C LEU A 236 -21.85 -27.27 4.31
N HIS A 237 -22.88 -28.09 4.63
CA HIS A 237 -24.12 -27.63 5.24
C HIS A 237 -24.23 -27.86 6.75
N GLU A 238 -23.36 -28.65 7.39
CA GLU A 238 -23.51 -28.95 8.84
C GLU A 238 -23.13 -27.77 9.74
N GLU A 239 -22.16 -26.94 9.39
CA GLU A 239 -21.71 -25.84 10.26
C GLU A 239 -22.71 -24.67 10.34
N ALA A 240 -23.34 -24.30 9.24
CA ALA A 240 -24.35 -23.23 9.23
C ALA A 240 -25.61 -23.61 10.03
N GLY A 241 -26.02 -24.88 9.95
CA GLY A 241 -27.19 -25.39 10.70
C GLY A 241 -26.92 -25.56 12.18
N SER A 242 -25.72 -25.97 12.58
CA SER A 242 -25.37 -26.19 13.99
C SER A 242 -25.14 -24.90 14.76
N ALA A 243 -24.56 -23.89 14.16
CA ALA A 243 -24.36 -22.56 14.76
C ALA A 243 -25.71 -21.84 14.96
N ALA A 244 -26.57 -21.86 13.94
CA ALA A 244 -27.91 -21.27 14.03
C ALA A 244 -28.80 -21.99 15.07
N ARG A 245 -28.72 -23.33 15.16
CA ARG A 245 -29.43 -24.10 16.18
C ARG A 245 -28.91 -23.86 17.61
N ARG A 246 -27.60 -23.67 17.80
CA ARG A 246 -27.04 -23.33 19.12
C ARG A 246 -27.45 -21.93 19.57
N GLN A 247 -27.48 -20.96 18.66
CA GLN A 247 -27.93 -19.59 18.97
C GLN A 247 -29.44 -19.55 19.25
N SER A 248 -30.27 -20.28 18.50
CA SER A 248 -31.73 -20.33 18.75
C SER A 248 -32.08 -21.06 20.04
N LYS A 249 -31.36 -22.14 20.41
CA LYS A 249 -31.57 -22.83 21.69
C LYS A 249 -31.11 -21.99 22.89
N SER A 250 -30.05 -21.22 22.76
CA SER A 250 -29.61 -20.27 23.79
C SER A 250 -30.57 -19.09 23.96
N ALA A 251 -31.21 -18.62 22.89
CA ALA A 251 -32.15 -17.51 22.92
C ALA A 251 -33.53 -17.90 23.48
N LEU A 252 -33.90 -19.18 23.41
CA LEU A 252 -35.22 -19.70 23.86
C LEU A 252 -35.23 -20.28 25.27
N GLY A 253 -34.11 -20.35 25.99
CA GLY A 253 -34.06 -20.75 27.41
C GLY A 253 -34.62 -22.16 27.71
N ILE A 254 -34.66 -23.06 26.71
CA ILE A 254 -35.26 -24.40 26.89
C ILE A 254 -34.22 -25.31 27.58
N ARG A 255 -34.41 -25.50 28.90
CA ARG A 255 -33.73 -26.56 29.65
C ARG A 255 -34.29 -27.92 29.20
N GLU A 256 -33.40 -28.80 28.74
CA GLU A 256 -33.74 -30.21 28.52
C GLU A 256 -34.16 -30.84 29.88
N VAL A 257 -35.45 -31.14 30.02
CA VAL A 257 -35.97 -31.98 31.09
C VAL A 257 -35.65 -33.42 30.71
N ARG A 258 -34.65 -34.00 31.39
CA ARG A 258 -34.43 -35.46 31.33
C ARG A 258 -35.62 -36.17 31.97
N CYS A 259 -36.38 -36.92 31.20
CA CYS A 259 -37.41 -37.83 31.69
C CYS A 259 -36.72 -39.13 32.16
N PRO A 260 -36.90 -39.56 33.44
CA PRO A 260 -36.40 -40.84 33.91
C PRO A 260 -37.51 -41.88 33.76
N LEU A 261 -37.41 -42.76 32.80
CA LEU A 261 -38.15 -44.03 32.79
C LEU A 261 -37.23 -45.13 32.26
N SER A 262 -36.80 -45.94 33.23
CA SER A 262 -36.51 -47.37 33.06
C SER A 262 -37.81 -48.18 33.24
N PRO A 263 -37.90 -49.43 32.86
CA PRO A 263 -37.19 -50.54 33.47
C PRO A 263 -36.20 -51.26 32.53
#